data_fc3c85475bdb1a7905dd9a0b964afb58
#
_entry.id   fc3c85475bdb1a7905dd9a0b964afb58
#
_cell.length_a   1.000
_cell.length_b   1.000
_cell.length_c   1.000
_cell.angle_alpha   90.00
_cell.angle_beta   90.00
_cell.angle_gamma   90.00
#
_symmetry.space_group_name_H-M   'P 1'
#
loop_
_entity.id
_entity.type
_entity.pdbx_description
1 polymer ?
#
loop_
_entity_poly.entity_id
_entity_poly.type
_entity_poly.pdbx_seq_one_letter_code
_entity_poly.pdbx_strand_id
1 'polypeptide(L)'
;MLPDMDGLAVLARMREWTDVPVLILSVRDTESLKVSALDLGADDYVTKPFSTGELLARTDAILRRRFARRSAMIEAGDLTVDLLQHEARLRGELIRLTPTEFCLLRVLAEYGGRIATQNQIIARVWLGQQFDASQSLRVHITHLRKKLGSFAPRIVSEAGIGYRLAVF
;
A
#
# COMPACT_ATOMS: atom_id res chain seq x y z
N MET A 1 0.64 20.87 -28.73
CA MET A 1 -0.76 21.22 -28.45
C MET A 1 -1.60 20.15 -29.09
N LEU A 2 -2.53 19.58 -28.34
CA LEU A 2 -3.56 18.72 -28.94
C LEU A 2 -4.54 19.64 -29.65
N PRO A 3 -5.06 19.25 -30.87
CA PRO A 3 -5.88 20.15 -31.66
C PRO A 3 -7.22 20.54 -31.01
N ASP A 4 -7.76 19.69 -30.12
CA ASP A 4 -9.14 19.80 -29.66
C ASP A 4 -9.27 20.09 -28.16
N MET A 5 -8.20 19.91 -27.35
CA MET A 5 -8.28 20.03 -25.90
C MET A 5 -6.92 20.37 -25.27
N ASP A 6 -6.92 21.13 -24.18
CA ASP A 6 -5.71 21.34 -23.38
C ASP A 6 -5.30 20.04 -22.67
N GLY A 7 -3.99 19.75 -22.70
CA GLY A 7 -3.43 18.55 -22.08
C GLY A 7 -3.70 18.44 -20.58
N LEU A 8 -3.82 19.56 -19.85
CA LEU A 8 -4.20 19.57 -18.44
C LEU A 8 -5.67 19.16 -18.24
N ALA A 9 -6.55 19.57 -19.15
CA ALA A 9 -7.95 19.14 -19.11
C ALA A 9 -8.09 17.64 -19.41
N VAL A 10 -7.25 17.08 -20.31
CA VAL A 10 -7.17 15.63 -20.54
C VAL A 10 -6.73 14.92 -19.28
N LEU A 11 -5.67 15.40 -18.60
CA LEU A 11 -5.17 14.82 -17.36
C LEU A 11 -6.27 14.80 -16.27
N ALA A 12 -6.94 15.93 -16.06
CA ALA A 12 -8.01 16.02 -15.07
C ALA A 12 -9.11 14.99 -15.32
N ARG A 13 -9.56 14.85 -16.56
CA ARG A 13 -10.55 13.83 -16.95
C ARG A 13 -10.03 12.40 -16.76
N MET A 14 -8.76 12.14 -17.08
CA MET A 14 -8.17 10.81 -16.86
C MET A 14 -8.18 10.43 -15.39
N ARG A 15 -7.93 11.39 -14.50
CA ARG A 15 -7.89 11.14 -13.04
C ARG A 15 -9.26 10.84 -12.42
N GLU A 16 -10.37 11.09 -13.12
CA GLU A 16 -11.71 10.68 -12.69
C GLU A 16 -11.91 9.15 -12.70
N TRP A 17 -11.14 8.40 -13.51
CA TRP A 17 -11.35 6.96 -13.70
C TRP A 17 -10.07 6.12 -13.70
N THR A 18 -8.88 6.71 -13.64
CA THR A 18 -7.61 5.93 -13.67
C THR A 18 -6.48 6.61 -12.92
N ASP A 19 -5.67 5.78 -12.23
CA ASP A 19 -4.41 6.16 -11.57
C ASP A 19 -3.18 5.77 -12.41
N VAL A 20 -3.34 5.54 -13.71
CA VAL A 20 -2.20 5.24 -14.59
C VAL A 20 -1.15 6.36 -14.49
N PRO A 21 0.15 6.03 -14.36
CA PRO A 21 1.20 7.05 -14.34
C PRO A 21 1.17 7.92 -15.60
N VAL A 22 1.26 9.21 -15.39
CA VAL A 22 1.25 10.21 -16.48
C VAL A 22 2.49 11.08 -16.39
N LEU A 23 3.33 11.02 -17.43
CA LEU A 23 4.45 11.92 -17.65
C LEU A 23 4.07 12.93 -18.74
N ILE A 24 4.10 14.22 -18.40
CA ILE A 24 3.76 15.28 -19.37
C ILE A 24 5.01 15.72 -20.11
N LEU A 25 4.93 15.76 -21.45
CA LEU A 25 5.98 16.26 -22.33
C LEU A 25 5.49 17.53 -23.02
N SER A 26 6.11 18.69 -22.75
CA SER A 26 5.64 19.98 -23.28
C SER A 26 6.81 20.87 -23.73
N VAL A 27 6.52 21.79 -24.64
CA VAL A 27 7.44 22.89 -24.99
C VAL A 27 7.31 24.08 -24.04
N ARG A 28 6.25 24.10 -23.22
CA ARG A 28 6.01 25.20 -22.25
C ARG A 28 6.82 24.94 -21.00
N ASP A 29 7.63 25.93 -20.59
CA ASP A 29 8.54 25.83 -19.46
C ASP A 29 8.20 26.83 -18.33
N THR A 30 6.93 27.16 -18.17
CA THR A 30 6.50 28.06 -17.09
C THR A 30 6.28 27.26 -15.81
N GLU A 31 6.79 27.77 -14.69
CA GLU A 31 6.67 27.14 -13.37
C GLU A 31 5.21 26.90 -12.98
N SER A 32 4.33 27.87 -13.26
CA SER A 32 2.91 27.76 -12.98
C SER A 32 2.24 26.56 -13.69
N LEU A 33 2.63 26.25 -14.93
CA LEU A 33 2.11 25.10 -15.66
C LEU A 33 2.62 23.76 -15.11
N LYS A 34 3.90 23.71 -14.69
CA LYS A 34 4.48 22.53 -14.03
C LYS A 34 3.76 22.23 -12.73
N VAL A 35 3.58 23.26 -11.88
CA VAL A 35 2.85 23.13 -10.62
C VAL A 35 1.42 22.67 -10.86
N SER A 36 0.68 23.34 -11.77
CA SER A 36 -0.69 22.95 -12.09
C SER A 36 -0.81 21.51 -12.60
N ALA A 37 0.15 21.06 -13.41
CA ALA A 37 0.17 19.68 -13.92
C ALA A 37 0.36 18.66 -12.79
N LEU A 38 1.29 18.93 -11.86
CA LEU A 38 1.56 18.07 -10.71
C LEU A 38 0.36 18.06 -9.74
N ASP A 39 -0.24 19.21 -9.46
CA ASP A 39 -1.44 19.34 -8.62
C ASP A 39 -2.65 18.59 -9.20
N LEU A 40 -2.77 18.56 -10.52
CA LEU A 40 -3.79 17.77 -11.24
C LEU A 40 -3.47 16.27 -11.29
N GLY A 41 -2.34 15.85 -10.71
CA GLY A 41 -1.97 14.46 -10.56
C GLY A 41 -1.06 13.90 -11.65
N ALA A 42 -0.30 14.72 -12.38
CA ALA A 42 0.82 14.23 -13.17
C ALA A 42 1.91 13.67 -12.25
N ASP A 43 2.57 12.58 -12.65
CA ASP A 43 3.67 11.99 -11.89
C ASP A 43 5.00 12.72 -12.11
N ASP A 44 5.18 13.34 -13.27
CA ASP A 44 6.29 14.24 -13.58
C ASP A 44 5.97 15.09 -14.83
N TYR A 45 6.81 16.14 -15.05
CA TYR A 45 6.69 17.06 -16.16
C TYR A 45 8.07 17.32 -16.78
N VAL A 46 8.17 17.12 -18.11
CA VAL A 46 9.44 17.29 -18.85
C VAL A 46 9.25 18.32 -19.97
N THR A 47 10.15 19.30 -20.01
CA THR A 47 10.17 20.32 -21.06
C THR A 47 10.99 19.86 -22.27
N LYS A 48 10.49 20.15 -23.46
CA LYS A 48 11.22 19.94 -24.70
C LYS A 48 12.19 21.11 -24.95
N PRO A 49 13.42 20.85 -25.44
CA PRO A 49 13.98 19.55 -25.84
C PRO A 49 14.48 18.72 -24.65
N PHE A 50 14.31 17.42 -24.69
CA PHE A 50 14.83 16.46 -23.70
C PHE A 50 15.67 15.37 -24.40
N SER A 51 16.60 14.78 -23.67
CA SER A 51 17.33 13.60 -24.14
C SER A 51 16.55 12.31 -23.92
N THR A 52 16.81 11.31 -24.77
CA THR A 52 16.24 9.97 -24.56
C THR A 52 16.62 9.40 -23.18
N GLY A 53 17.87 9.64 -22.74
CA GLY A 53 18.33 9.20 -21.42
C GLY A 53 17.55 9.84 -20.27
N GLU A 54 17.23 11.14 -20.36
CA GLU A 54 16.40 11.82 -19.36
C GLU A 54 14.99 11.23 -19.30
N LEU A 55 14.36 11.02 -20.47
CA LEU A 55 13.02 10.48 -20.55
C LEU A 55 12.95 9.07 -19.93
N LEU A 56 13.91 8.20 -20.26
CA LEU A 56 13.99 6.85 -19.69
C LEU A 56 14.19 6.89 -18.17
N ALA A 57 15.14 7.71 -17.68
CA ALA A 57 15.41 7.81 -16.24
C ALA A 57 14.19 8.27 -15.45
N ARG A 58 13.42 9.24 -15.94
CA ARG A 58 12.19 9.73 -15.31
C ARG A 58 11.09 8.69 -15.35
N THR A 59 10.90 8.02 -16.49
CA THR A 59 9.93 6.93 -16.62
C THR A 59 10.23 5.80 -15.65
N ASP A 60 11.49 5.38 -15.55
CA ASP A 60 11.92 4.34 -14.60
C ASP A 60 11.70 4.78 -13.15
N ALA A 61 11.94 6.05 -12.81
CA ALA A 61 11.71 6.57 -11.48
C ALA A 61 10.21 6.55 -11.10
N ILE A 62 9.33 6.91 -12.02
CA ILE A 62 7.88 6.85 -11.85
C ILE A 62 7.43 5.40 -11.65
N LEU A 63 7.88 4.48 -12.50
CA LEU A 63 7.53 3.07 -12.43
C LEU A 63 8.04 2.42 -11.13
N ARG A 64 9.29 2.70 -10.72
CA ARG A 64 9.82 2.21 -9.42
C ARG A 64 8.96 2.65 -8.24
N ARG A 65 8.56 3.93 -8.19
CA ARG A 65 7.69 4.45 -7.12
C ARG A 65 6.34 3.73 -7.08
N ARG A 66 5.76 3.46 -8.26
CA ARG A 66 4.49 2.73 -8.36
C ARG A 66 4.63 1.26 -7.96
N PHE A 67 5.69 0.57 -8.41
CA PHE A 67 5.95 -0.82 -8.03
C PHE A 67 6.25 -0.93 -6.53
N ALA A 68 7.04 -0.03 -5.95
CA ALA A 68 7.29 0.02 -4.52
C ALA A 68 6.00 0.24 -3.73
N ARG A 69 5.12 1.13 -4.18
CA ARG A 69 3.82 1.38 -3.55
C ARG A 69 2.89 0.18 -3.65
N ARG A 70 2.88 -0.51 -4.79
CA ARG A 70 2.08 -1.72 -5.00
C ARG A 70 2.60 -2.92 -4.21
N SER A 71 3.93 -3.07 -4.08
CA SER A 71 4.57 -4.09 -3.23
C SER A 71 4.38 -3.79 -1.73
N ALA A 72 4.08 -2.55 -1.37
CA ALA A 72 3.83 -2.17 0.01
C ALA A 72 2.36 -2.33 0.42
N MET A 73 1.47 -2.64 -0.51
CA MET A 73 0.08 -2.96 -0.22
C MET A 73 -0.15 -4.47 -0.29
N ILE A 74 -0.70 -5.01 0.78
CA ILE A 74 -1.10 -6.42 0.84
C ILE A 74 -2.62 -6.45 0.82
N GLU A 75 -3.18 -7.15 -0.17
CA GLU A 75 -4.62 -7.36 -0.32
C GLU A 75 -4.97 -8.79 0.11
N ALA A 76 -5.95 -8.93 0.98
CA ALA A 76 -6.46 -10.18 1.49
C ALA A 76 -8.01 -10.17 1.49
N GLY A 77 -8.60 -10.37 0.31
CA GLY A 77 -10.03 -10.19 0.10
C GLY A 77 -10.44 -8.73 0.34
N ASP A 78 -11.39 -8.49 1.23
CA ASP A 78 -11.88 -7.15 1.59
C ASP A 78 -10.88 -6.35 2.46
N LEU A 79 -9.79 -6.97 2.92
CA LEU A 79 -8.78 -6.35 3.77
C LEU A 79 -7.60 -5.85 2.93
N THR A 80 -7.22 -4.60 3.14
CA THR A 80 -6.03 -3.98 2.56
C THR A 80 -5.11 -3.54 3.68
N VAL A 81 -3.82 -3.87 3.60
CA VAL A 81 -2.78 -3.46 4.56
C VAL A 81 -1.74 -2.63 3.82
N ASP A 82 -1.66 -1.34 4.14
CA ASP A 82 -0.66 -0.42 3.59
C ASP A 82 0.56 -0.37 4.52
N LEU A 83 1.67 -0.93 4.05
CA LEU A 83 2.92 -1.03 4.82
C LEU A 83 3.67 0.30 4.92
N LEU A 84 3.45 1.24 3.99
CA LEU A 84 4.09 2.55 4.00
C LEU A 84 3.40 3.51 4.94
N GLN A 85 2.06 3.49 4.94
CA GLN A 85 1.27 4.37 5.79
C GLN A 85 0.97 3.78 7.17
N HIS A 86 1.32 2.50 7.39
CA HIS A 86 0.96 1.75 8.59
C HIS A 86 -0.55 1.74 8.86
N GLU A 87 -1.32 1.62 7.77
CA GLU A 87 -2.78 1.59 7.83
C GLU A 87 -3.34 0.24 7.38
N ALA A 88 -4.47 -0.13 7.96
CA ALA A 88 -5.28 -1.25 7.49
C ALA A 88 -6.70 -0.78 7.22
N ARG A 89 -7.28 -1.26 6.12
CA ARG A 89 -8.65 -0.92 5.71
C ARG A 89 -9.44 -2.19 5.42
N LEU A 90 -10.67 -2.22 5.88
CA LEU A 90 -11.63 -3.28 5.58
C LEU A 90 -12.75 -2.68 4.74
N ARG A 91 -12.93 -3.16 3.52
CA ARG A 91 -13.91 -2.60 2.55
C ARG A 91 -13.73 -1.09 2.33
N GLY A 92 -12.47 -0.62 2.34
CA GLY A 92 -12.13 0.79 2.22
C GLY A 92 -12.19 1.61 3.52
N GLU A 93 -12.82 1.10 4.59
CA GLU A 93 -12.90 1.77 5.88
C GLU A 93 -11.65 1.55 6.74
N LEU A 94 -11.10 2.62 7.30
CA LEU A 94 -9.90 2.58 8.13
C LEU A 94 -10.16 1.84 9.45
N ILE A 95 -9.31 0.85 9.75
CA ILE A 95 -9.33 0.12 11.03
C ILE A 95 -8.30 0.76 11.97
N ARG A 96 -8.71 1.25 13.12
CA ARG A 96 -7.81 1.80 14.13
C ARG A 96 -7.09 0.70 14.89
N LEU A 97 -5.86 0.40 14.49
CA LEU A 97 -4.99 -0.58 15.13
C LEU A 97 -3.92 0.11 15.98
N THR A 98 -3.53 -0.53 17.09
CA THR A 98 -2.29 -0.17 17.79
C THR A 98 -1.08 -0.62 16.96
N PRO A 99 0.14 -0.09 17.23
CA PRO A 99 1.34 -0.53 16.50
C PRO A 99 1.57 -2.04 16.55
N THR A 100 1.33 -2.68 17.71
CA THR A 100 1.48 -4.13 17.87
C THR A 100 0.43 -4.91 17.07
N GLU A 101 -0.83 -4.47 17.10
CA GLU A 101 -1.89 -5.09 16.31
C GLU A 101 -1.67 -4.94 14.81
N PHE A 102 -1.16 -3.78 14.37
CA PHE A 102 -0.78 -3.57 12.97
C PHE A 102 0.37 -4.50 12.55
N CYS A 103 1.45 -4.58 13.36
CA CYS A 103 2.56 -5.50 13.10
C CYS A 103 2.08 -6.96 13.03
N LEU A 104 1.17 -7.36 13.92
CA LEU A 104 0.60 -8.70 13.92
C LEU A 104 -0.20 -8.97 12.64
N LEU A 105 -1.09 -8.04 12.25
CA LEU A 105 -1.88 -8.15 11.03
C LEU A 105 -0.98 -8.21 9.78
N ARG A 106 0.03 -7.34 9.72
CA ARG A 106 1.03 -7.33 8.65
C ARG A 106 1.71 -8.69 8.51
N VAL A 107 2.25 -9.25 9.63
CA VAL A 107 2.90 -10.56 9.60
C VAL A 107 1.97 -11.63 9.04
N LEU A 108 0.72 -11.69 9.50
CA LEU A 108 -0.25 -12.66 9.00
C LEU A 108 -0.58 -12.47 7.52
N ALA A 109 -0.69 -11.22 7.07
CA ALA A 109 -0.97 -10.89 5.68
C ALA A 109 0.20 -11.25 4.75
N GLU A 110 1.45 -10.96 5.16
CA GLU A 110 2.68 -11.35 4.43
C GLU A 110 2.80 -12.86 4.22
N TYR A 111 2.24 -13.66 5.11
CA TYR A 111 2.22 -15.13 4.94
C TYR A 111 1.25 -15.61 3.86
N GLY A 112 0.36 -14.74 3.35
CA GLY A 112 -0.48 -15.02 2.18
C GLY A 112 -1.33 -16.28 2.34
N GLY A 113 -2.01 -16.46 3.45
CA GLY A 113 -2.85 -17.62 3.75
C GLY A 113 -2.10 -18.82 4.34
N ARG A 114 -0.77 -18.83 4.32
CA ARG A 114 0.05 -19.88 4.96
C ARG A 114 0.04 -19.72 6.47
N ILE A 115 0.34 -20.81 7.20
CA ILE A 115 0.45 -20.77 8.66
C ILE A 115 1.74 -20.07 9.07
N ALA A 116 1.63 -19.04 9.90
CA ALA A 116 2.75 -18.47 10.63
C ALA A 116 2.81 -19.12 12.02
N THR A 117 3.94 -19.73 12.38
CA THR A 117 4.10 -20.36 13.70
C THR A 117 4.13 -19.29 14.80
N GLN A 118 3.78 -19.68 16.04
CA GLN A 118 3.83 -18.74 17.16
C GLN A 118 5.21 -18.10 17.30
N ASN A 119 6.29 -18.89 17.20
CA ASN A 119 7.66 -18.38 17.28
C ASN A 119 8.01 -17.40 16.16
N GLN A 120 7.56 -17.66 14.92
CA GLN A 120 7.75 -16.75 13.79
C GLN A 120 7.02 -15.42 13.99
N ILE A 121 5.80 -15.46 14.49
CA ILE A 121 5.02 -14.26 14.79
C ILE A 121 5.70 -13.47 15.92
N ILE A 122 6.05 -14.14 17.02
CA ILE A 122 6.69 -13.51 18.19
C ILE A 122 8.00 -12.84 17.79
N ALA A 123 8.86 -13.54 17.04
CA ALA A 123 10.14 -13.01 16.61
C ALA A 123 10.00 -11.74 15.76
N ARG A 124 8.95 -11.64 14.93
CA ARG A 124 8.72 -10.48 14.06
C ARG A 124 7.99 -9.33 14.72
N VAL A 125 7.07 -9.61 15.64
CA VAL A 125 6.24 -8.59 16.31
C VAL A 125 6.95 -7.99 17.52
N TRP A 126 7.67 -8.80 18.31
CA TRP A 126 8.33 -8.35 19.54
C TRP A 126 9.85 -8.36 19.48
N LEU A 127 10.47 -8.54 18.29
CA LEU A 127 11.93 -8.49 18.09
C LEU A 127 12.73 -9.32 19.08
N GLY A 128 12.20 -10.48 19.47
CA GLY A 128 12.89 -11.41 20.38
C GLY A 128 12.81 -11.05 21.87
N GLN A 129 12.02 -10.07 22.29
CA GLN A 129 11.81 -9.78 23.71
C GLN A 129 11.10 -10.95 24.41
N GLN A 130 11.80 -11.55 25.41
CA GLN A 130 11.40 -12.77 26.11
C GLN A 130 10.51 -12.53 27.33
N PHE A 131 9.41 -11.82 27.24
CA PHE A 131 8.41 -11.81 28.31
C PHE A 131 7.12 -12.44 27.80
N ASP A 132 6.72 -13.57 28.37
CA ASP A 132 5.42 -14.28 28.17
C ASP A 132 4.71 -14.00 26.81
N ALA A 133 5.53 -14.05 25.76
CA ALA A 133 5.16 -13.61 24.42
C ALA A 133 4.01 -14.45 23.86
N SER A 134 3.86 -15.70 24.30
CA SER A 134 2.78 -16.58 23.84
C SER A 134 1.42 -16.15 24.41
N GLN A 135 1.36 -15.71 25.66
CA GLN A 135 0.13 -15.19 26.27
C GLN A 135 -0.21 -13.82 25.66
N SER A 136 0.79 -12.96 25.49
CA SER A 136 0.63 -11.66 24.82
C SER A 136 0.12 -11.82 23.39
N LEU A 137 0.62 -12.79 22.63
CA LEU A 137 0.14 -13.09 21.27
C LEU A 137 -1.36 -13.45 21.27
N ARG A 138 -1.82 -14.32 22.18
CA ARG A 138 -3.24 -14.70 22.26
C ARG A 138 -4.13 -13.50 22.57
N VAL A 139 -3.71 -12.62 23.48
CA VAL A 139 -4.45 -11.40 23.83
C VAL A 139 -4.55 -10.48 22.62
N HIS A 140 -3.44 -10.23 21.92
CA HIS A 140 -3.44 -9.36 20.75
C HIS A 140 -4.22 -9.93 19.56
N ILE A 141 -4.22 -11.25 19.36
CA ILE A 141 -5.09 -11.92 18.38
C ILE A 141 -6.57 -11.69 18.72
N THR A 142 -6.92 -11.79 20.01
CA THR A 142 -8.31 -11.55 20.45
C THR A 142 -8.73 -10.10 20.21
N HIS A 143 -7.87 -9.13 20.54
CA HIS A 143 -8.13 -7.71 20.29
C HIS A 143 -8.21 -7.40 18.80
N LEU A 144 -7.31 -7.96 17.99
CA LEU A 144 -7.31 -7.79 16.54
C LEU A 144 -8.60 -8.35 15.93
N ARG A 145 -9.02 -9.56 16.31
CA ARG A 145 -10.30 -10.14 15.88
C ARG A 145 -11.49 -9.23 16.23
N LYS A 146 -11.52 -8.67 17.44
CA LYS A 146 -12.57 -7.74 17.85
C LYS A 146 -12.64 -6.51 16.95
N LYS A 147 -11.50 -5.95 16.56
CA LYS A 147 -11.42 -4.77 15.67
C LYS A 147 -11.78 -5.10 14.21
N LEU A 148 -11.47 -6.31 13.76
CA LEU A 148 -11.81 -6.79 12.43
C LEU A 148 -13.29 -7.17 12.28
N GLY A 149 -14.06 -7.27 13.38
CA GLY A 149 -15.49 -7.49 13.34
C GLY A 149 -15.90 -8.71 12.50
N SER A 150 -16.67 -8.49 11.45
CA SER A 150 -17.14 -9.57 10.54
C SER A 150 -16.00 -10.28 9.79
N PHE A 151 -14.82 -9.70 9.70
CA PHE A 151 -13.63 -10.30 9.10
C PHE A 151 -12.82 -11.16 10.10
N ALA A 152 -13.13 -11.11 11.40
CA ALA A 152 -12.45 -11.86 12.46
C ALA A 152 -12.29 -13.38 12.18
N PRO A 153 -13.28 -14.09 11.61
CA PRO A 153 -13.14 -15.52 11.29
C PRO A 153 -12.03 -15.85 10.30
N ARG A 154 -11.55 -14.86 9.53
CA ARG A 154 -10.43 -15.03 8.60
C ARG A 154 -9.08 -15.22 9.32
N ILE A 155 -8.93 -14.76 10.57
CA ILE A 155 -7.79 -15.13 11.41
C ILE A 155 -8.06 -16.50 12.03
N VAL A 156 -7.54 -17.55 11.41
CA VAL A 156 -7.71 -18.94 11.84
C VAL A 156 -6.60 -19.31 12.83
N SER A 157 -6.96 -19.95 13.93
CA SER A 157 -6.01 -20.54 14.88
C SER A 157 -5.74 -21.99 14.48
N GLU A 158 -4.48 -22.34 14.27
CA GLU A 158 -4.04 -23.71 14.04
C GLU A 158 -3.47 -24.26 15.36
N ALA A 159 -4.22 -25.19 15.97
CA ALA A 159 -3.94 -25.67 17.33
C ALA A 159 -2.51 -26.20 17.50
N GLY A 160 -1.79 -25.67 18.49
CA GLY A 160 -0.39 -26.06 18.76
C GLY A 160 0.64 -25.50 17.79
N ILE A 161 0.25 -24.88 16.65
CA ILE A 161 1.17 -24.44 15.61
C ILE A 161 1.25 -22.92 15.54
N GLY A 162 0.13 -22.24 15.29
CA GLY A 162 0.16 -20.80 15.11
C GLY A 162 -1.15 -20.24 14.55
N TYR A 163 -1.02 -19.24 13.65
CA TYR A 163 -2.15 -18.54 13.08
C TYR A 163 -1.95 -18.33 11.58
N ARG A 164 -3.05 -18.20 10.84
CA ARG A 164 -3.05 -17.78 9.44
C ARG A 164 -4.19 -16.81 9.16
N LEU A 165 -4.00 -15.96 8.18
CA LEU A 165 -5.04 -15.13 7.60
C LEU A 165 -5.58 -15.85 6.36
N ALA A 166 -6.81 -16.37 6.44
CA ALA A 166 -7.44 -17.05 5.31
C ALA A 166 -7.78 -16.03 4.21
N VAL A 167 -7.24 -16.23 3.02
CA VAL A 167 -7.46 -15.41 1.82
C VAL A 167 -8.37 -16.24 0.90
N PHE A 168 -9.56 -15.74 0.59
CA PHE A 168 -10.46 -16.33 -0.40
C PHE A 168 -10.95 -15.22 -1.32
#